data_2ecde760c93b88813ee75ab5e41bf85c
#
_entry.id   2ecde760c93b88813ee75ab5e41bf85c
#
_cell.length_a   1.000
_cell.length_b   1.000
_cell.length_c   1.000
_cell.angle_alpha   90.00
_cell.angle_beta   90.00
_cell.angle_gamma   90.00
#
_symmetry.space_group_name_H-M   'P 1'
#
loop_
_entity.id
_entity.type
_entity.pdbx_description
1 polymer ?
#
loop_
_entity_poly.entity_id
_entity_poly.type
_entity_poly.pdbx_seq_one_letter_code
_entity_poly.pdbx_strand_id
1 'polypeptide(L)'
;MLKMRLSLAAGIDGASPVTVALVLTMVLSAYFVLLPGVDLAVSDLFHDPALGFVATTDPLLRALRKSSSWVMGLMLLGLIVVAVRGWWTGWREAKKALFLISGLALASGLVVNGLFKASWGRARPIQIEAFGGEAEFTRAWLVTDQCAANCSFVSGEASSAAWIAAVAVVMTPQPWRAILIPAAFAYAAALSFNRLLFGGHFLSDIVLSWAITALVLCLLHRLMLHCPVAARRARRRRRARSTPVPALA
;
A
#
# COMPACT_ATOMS: atom_id res chain seq x y z
N MET A 1 23.78 -27.08 -7.16
CA MET A 1 22.77 -26.05 -7.43
C MET A 1 21.50 -26.15 -6.56
N LEU A 2 21.02 -27.34 -6.21
CA LEU A 2 19.80 -27.53 -5.37
C LEU A 2 19.96 -27.05 -3.91
N LYS A 3 21.13 -27.25 -3.29
CA LYS A 3 21.40 -26.81 -1.89
C LYS A 3 21.45 -25.27 -1.73
N MET A 4 21.81 -24.53 -2.79
CA MET A 4 21.87 -23.06 -2.73
C MET A 4 20.48 -22.42 -2.83
N ARG A 5 19.50 -23.05 -3.50
CA ARG A 5 18.10 -22.60 -3.54
C ARG A 5 17.36 -22.79 -2.21
N LEU A 6 17.67 -23.87 -1.48
CA LEU A 6 17.12 -24.13 -0.15
C LEU A 6 17.64 -23.17 0.92
N SER A 7 18.88 -22.66 0.79
CA SER A 7 19.44 -21.68 1.73
C SER A 7 18.83 -20.29 1.61
N LEU A 8 18.44 -19.86 0.40
CA LEU A 8 17.72 -18.59 0.19
C LEU A 8 16.28 -18.64 0.73
N ALA A 9 15.58 -19.78 0.56
CA ALA A 9 14.23 -19.96 1.12
C ALA A 9 14.25 -19.97 2.66
N ALA A 10 15.21 -20.65 3.27
CA ALA A 10 15.35 -20.69 4.73
C ALA A 10 15.66 -19.32 5.38
N GLY A 11 16.27 -18.39 4.62
CA GLY A 11 16.52 -17.02 5.07
C GLY A 11 15.26 -16.13 5.13
N ILE A 12 14.23 -16.48 4.34
CA ILE A 12 12.96 -15.73 4.30
C ILE A 12 11.94 -16.26 5.30
N ASP A 13 11.98 -17.56 5.60
CA ASP A 13 11.04 -18.22 6.53
C ASP A 13 11.15 -17.73 7.99
N GLY A 14 12.25 -17.07 8.37
CA GLY A 14 12.44 -16.46 9.70
C GLY A 14 12.32 -14.92 9.74
N ALA A 15 12.20 -14.26 8.60
CA ALA A 15 12.18 -12.80 8.56
C ALA A 15 10.79 -12.23 8.94
N SER A 16 10.78 -11.16 9.74
CA SER A 16 9.51 -10.51 10.09
C SER A 16 8.86 -9.87 8.83
N PRO A 17 7.51 -9.83 8.74
CA PRO A 17 6.82 -9.15 7.62
C PRO A 17 7.31 -7.70 7.40
N VAL A 18 7.67 -7.01 8.47
CA VAL A 18 8.25 -5.65 8.40
C VAL A 18 9.61 -5.67 7.69
N THR A 19 10.47 -6.63 8.03
CA THR A 19 11.80 -6.77 7.40
C THR A 19 11.66 -7.08 5.92
N VAL A 20 10.76 -7.99 5.55
CA VAL A 20 10.50 -8.33 4.15
C VAL A 20 9.98 -7.12 3.38
N ALA A 21 8.99 -6.41 3.92
CA ALA A 21 8.43 -5.20 3.30
C ALA A 21 9.49 -4.10 3.15
N LEU A 22 10.34 -3.90 4.16
CA LEU A 22 11.42 -2.91 4.11
C LEU A 22 12.45 -3.26 3.03
N VAL A 23 12.96 -4.50 3.02
CA VAL A 23 13.95 -4.96 2.03
C VAL A 23 13.37 -4.85 0.61
N LEU A 24 12.12 -5.28 0.41
CA LEU A 24 11.44 -5.16 -0.88
C LEU A 24 11.32 -3.70 -1.32
N THR A 25 10.92 -2.79 -0.42
CA THR A 25 10.85 -1.36 -0.72
C THR A 25 12.21 -0.81 -1.10
N MET A 26 13.28 -1.19 -0.39
CA MET A 26 14.65 -0.74 -0.70
C MET A 26 15.14 -1.27 -2.05
N VAL A 27 14.92 -2.55 -2.35
CA VAL A 27 15.31 -3.18 -3.63
C VAL A 27 14.57 -2.53 -4.80
N LEU A 28 13.26 -2.34 -4.68
CA LEU A 28 12.46 -1.66 -5.71
C LEU A 28 12.87 -0.19 -5.88
N SER A 29 13.18 0.51 -4.79
CA SER A 29 13.70 1.88 -4.84
C SER A 29 15.03 1.94 -5.58
N ALA A 30 15.98 1.05 -5.24
CA ALA A 30 17.26 0.96 -5.92
C ALA A 30 17.10 0.64 -7.42
N TYR A 31 16.21 -0.28 -7.76
CA TYR A 31 15.92 -0.65 -9.15
C TYR A 31 15.49 0.57 -9.98
N PHE A 32 14.49 1.34 -9.52
CA PHE A 32 13.99 2.51 -10.28
C PHE A 32 14.94 3.72 -10.24
N VAL A 33 15.82 3.83 -9.26
CA VAL A 33 16.86 4.87 -9.23
C VAL A 33 17.98 4.55 -10.22
N LEU A 34 18.36 3.27 -10.33
CA LEU A 34 19.44 2.81 -11.21
C LEU A 34 18.98 2.68 -12.68
N LEU A 35 17.70 2.35 -12.91
CA LEU A 35 17.13 2.11 -14.23
C LEU A 35 15.92 3.03 -14.50
N PRO A 36 16.11 4.37 -14.49
CA PRO A 36 15.00 5.32 -14.66
C PRO A 36 14.34 5.23 -16.04
N GLY A 37 15.06 4.76 -17.06
CA GLY A 37 14.52 4.57 -18.41
C GLY A 37 13.36 3.58 -18.49
N VAL A 38 13.19 2.69 -17.49
CA VAL A 38 12.04 1.78 -17.42
C VAL A 38 10.72 2.56 -17.31
N ASP A 39 10.69 3.66 -16.57
CA ASP A 39 9.51 4.51 -16.44
C ASP A 39 9.08 5.11 -17.78
N LEU A 40 10.05 5.59 -18.56
CA LEU A 40 9.80 6.14 -19.90
C LEU A 40 9.34 5.04 -20.85
N ALA A 41 10.07 3.93 -20.91
CA ALA A 41 9.76 2.82 -21.81
C ALA A 41 8.36 2.22 -21.55
N VAL A 42 7.95 2.10 -20.29
CA VAL A 42 6.60 1.62 -19.96
C VAL A 42 5.53 2.66 -20.29
N SER A 43 5.78 3.95 -20.07
CA SER A 43 4.82 5.01 -20.41
C SER A 43 4.63 5.13 -21.93
N ASP A 44 5.70 4.94 -22.70
CA ASP A 44 5.70 4.98 -24.18
C ASP A 44 4.79 3.92 -24.80
N LEU A 45 4.67 2.74 -24.16
CA LEU A 45 3.74 1.67 -24.62
C LEU A 45 2.28 2.12 -24.68
N PHE A 46 1.91 3.17 -23.95
CA PHE A 46 0.52 3.65 -23.82
C PHE A 46 0.33 5.06 -24.38
N HIS A 47 1.38 5.62 -24.99
CA HIS A 47 1.37 6.93 -25.59
C HIS A 47 1.30 6.84 -27.13
N ASP A 48 0.33 7.49 -27.72
CA ASP A 48 0.25 7.69 -29.16
C ASP A 48 0.88 9.06 -29.51
N PRO A 49 1.87 9.11 -30.42
CA PRO A 49 2.54 10.39 -30.75
C PRO A 49 1.60 11.47 -31.31
N ALA A 50 0.47 11.09 -31.92
CA ALA A 50 -0.48 12.04 -32.48
C ALA A 50 -1.64 12.37 -31.52
N LEU A 51 -2.06 11.42 -30.68
CA LEU A 51 -3.26 11.52 -29.86
C LEU A 51 -2.97 11.56 -28.34
N GLY A 52 -1.71 11.39 -27.95
CA GLY A 52 -1.32 11.33 -26.54
C GLY A 52 -1.77 10.05 -25.83
N PHE A 53 -2.15 10.13 -24.56
CA PHE A 53 -2.65 9.00 -23.80
C PHE A 53 -4.14 8.76 -24.07
N VAL A 54 -4.45 8.07 -25.17
CA VAL A 54 -5.81 7.84 -25.68
C VAL A 54 -6.77 7.18 -24.70
N ALA A 55 -6.26 6.35 -23.78
CA ALA A 55 -7.08 5.69 -22.76
C ALA A 55 -7.83 6.68 -21.85
N THR A 56 -7.39 7.94 -21.77
CA THR A 56 -8.08 9.00 -20.99
C THR A 56 -9.48 9.30 -21.48
N THR A 57 -9.80 8.99 -22.73
CA THR A 57 -11.13 9.23 -23.33
C THR A 57 -12.08 8.04 -23.15
N ASP A 58 -11.57 6.84 -22.82
CA ASP A 58 -12.36 5.62 -22.68
C ASP A 58 -13.34 5.71 -21.49
N PRO A 59 -14.67 5.53 -21.71
CA PRO A 59 -15.67 5.66 -20.66
C PRO A 59 -15.60 4.54 -19.61
N LEU A 60 -15.20 3.31 -19.99
CA LEU A 60 -15.08 2.19 -19.06
C LEU A 60 -13.89 2.38 -18.12
N LEU A 61 -12.75 2.83 -18.65
CA LEU A 61 -11.56 3.12 -17.84
C LEU A 61 -11.80 4.32 -16.89
N ARG A 62 -12.56 5.31 -17.33
CA ARG A 62 -13.01 6.41 -16.46
C ARG A 62 -13.96 5.92 -15.36
N ALA A 63 -14.91 5.02 -15.69
CA ALA A 63 -15.82 4.43 -14.73
C ALA A 63 -15.05 3.57 -13.71
N LEU A 64 -14.09 2.76 -14.18
CA LEU A 64 -13.19 1.99 -13.30
C LEU A 64 -12.45 2.90 -12.32
N ARG A 65 -11.90 4.01 -12.79
CA ARG A 65 -11.23 4.99 -11.93
C ARG A 65 -12.19 5.59 -10.88
N LYS A 66 -13.39 6.00 -11.29
CA LYS A 66 -14.39 6.56 -10.37
C LYS A 66 -14.87 5.53 -9.36
N SER A 67 -14.95 4.25 -9.73
CA SER A 67 -15.38 3.18 -8.80
C SER A 67 -14.47 3.05 -7.58
N SER A 68 -13.17 3.40 -7.70
CA SER A 68 -12.23 3.32 -6.59
C SER A 68 -12.65 4.13 -5.37
N SER A 69 -13.17 5.35 -5.58
CA SER A 69 -13.64 6.23 -4.50
C SER A 69 -14.88 5.64 -3.81
N TRP A 70 -15.81 5.07 -4.58
CA TRP A 70 -17.01 4.45 -4.04
C TRP A 70 -16.67 3.18 -3.26
N VAL A 71 -15.84 2.30 -3.83
CA VAL A 71 -15.40 1.06 -3.15
C VAL A 71 -14.65 1.39 -1.86
N MET A 72 -13.71 2.33 -1.91
CA MET A 72 -12.97 2.78 -0.73
C MET A 72 -13.92 3.37 0.34
N GLY A 73 -14.85 4.23 -0.05
CA GLY A 73 -15.84 4.83 0.86
C GLY A 73 -16.74 3.80 1.52
N LEU A 74 -17.27 2.84 0.74
CA LEU A 74 -18.09 1.75 1.27
C LEU A 74 -17.31 0.83 2.22
N MET A 75 -16.06 0.48 1.86
CA MET A 75 -15.18 -0.30 2.76
C MET A 75 -14.89 0.45 4.06
N LEU A 76 -14.57 1.75 3.97
CA LEU A 76 -14.32 2.58 5.15
C LEU A 76 -15.56 2.66 6.05
N LEU A 77 -16.74 2.89 5.47
CA LEU A 77 -18.00 2.88 6.20
C LEU A 77 -18.23 1.53 6.90
N GLY A 78 -18.04 0.42 6.19
CA GLY A 78 -18.14 -0.92 6.76
C GLY A 78 -17.16 -1.14 7.93
N LEU A 79 -15.91 -0.68 7.79
CA LEU A 79 -14.93 -0.77 8.88
C LEU A 79 -15.32 0.09 10.09
N ILE A 80 -15.87 1.29 9.87
CA ILE A 80 -16.38 2.14 10.95
C ILE A 80 -17.53 1.43 11.69
N VAL A 81 -18.47 0.85 10.97
CA VAL A 81 -19.57 0.06 11.57
C VAL A 81 -19.02 -1.13 12.38
N VAL A 82 -18.03 -1.87 11.85
CA VAL A 82 -17.38 -2.98 12.59
C VAL A 82 -16.67 -2.47 13.84
N ALA A 83 -15.97 -1.34 13.75
CA ALA A 83 -15.27 -0.75 14.89
C ALA A 83 -16.26 -0.34 16.00
N VAL A 84 -17.34 0.35 15.63
CA VAL A 84 -18.39 0.78 16.57
C VAL A 84 -19.10 -0.42 17.20
N ARG A 85 -19.56 -1.37 16.39
CA ARG A 85 -20.22 -2.60 16.91
C ARG A 85 -19.30 -3.41 17.81
N GLY A 86 -18.02 -3.49 17.46
CA GLY A 86 -17.04 -4.23 18.25
C GLY A 86 -16.82 -3.69 19.66
N TRP A 87 -17.24 -2.46 19.94
CA TRP A 87 -17.28 -1.90 21.29
C TRP A 87 -18.23 -2.68 22.20
N TRP A 88 -19.35 -3.17 21.65
CA TRP A 88 -20.35 -3.95 22.39
C TRP A 88 -20.24 -5.46 22.21
N THR A 89 -19.79 -5.93 21.03
CA THR A 89 -19.82 -7.36 20.66
C THR A 89 -18.50 -8.08 20.78
N GLY A 90 -17.37 -7.36 20.79
CA GLY A 90 -16.04 -7.97 20.93
C GLY A 90 -14.91 -7.14 20.31
N TRP A 91 -13.91 -6.87 21.11
CA TRP A 91 -12.79 -5.97 20.80
C TRP A 91 -11.86 -6.48 19.69
N ARG A 92 -11.91 -7.78 19.36
CA ARG A 92 -10.97 -8.38 18.38
C ARG A 92 -11.20 -7.86 16.95
N GLU A 93 -12.46 -7.83 16.49
CA GLU A 93 -12.80 -7.35 15.15
C GLU A 93 -12.68 -5.83 15.07
N ALA A 94 -13.06 -5.12 16.14
CA ALA A 94 -12.83 -3.68 16.24
C ALA A 94 -11.35 -3.31 16.07
N LYS A 95 -10.42 -4.06 16.66
CA LYS A 95 -8.98 -3.82 16.48
C LYS A 95 -8.51 -3.97 15.04
N LYS A 96 -9.02 -4.97 14.32
CA LYS A 96 -8.71 -5.14 12.88
C LYS A 96 -9.24 -3.96 12.06
N ALA A 97 -10.48 -3.54 12.33
CA ALA A 97 -11.08 -2.39 11.66
C ALA A 97 -10.31 -1.10 11.94
N LEU A 98 -9.99 -0.81 13.22
CA LEU A 98 -9.18 0.35 13.60
C LEU A 98 -7.78 0.32 12.96
N PHE A 99 -7.14 -0.84 12.90
CA PHE A 99 -5.86 -1.01 12.20
C PHE A 99 -5.98 -0.62 10.73
N LEU A 100 -7.02 -1.08 10.03
CA LEU A 100 -7.21 -0.77 8.62
C LEU A 100 -7.59 0.70 8.39
N ILE A 101 -8.42 1.30 9.24
CA ILE A 101 -8.74 2.73 9.20
C ILE A 101 -7.47 3.58 9.42
N SER A 102 -6.68 3.23 10.44
CA SER A 102 -5.38 3.88 10.68
C SER A 102 -4.41 3.68 9.52
N GLY A 103 -4.45 2.50 8.88
CA GLY A 103 -3.66 2.19 7.70
C GLY A 103 -3.97 3.10 6.51
N LEU A 104 -5.26 3.34 6.23
CA LEU A 104 -5.68 4.28 5.19
C LEU A 104 -5.21 5.70 5.50
N ALA A 105 -5.46 6.17 6.72
CA ALA A 105 -5.10 7.52 7.15
C ALA A 105 -3.59 7.77 7.10
N LEU A 106 -2.79 6.81 7.57
CA LEU A 106 -1.34 6.97 7.63
C LEU A 106 -0.66 6.68 6.29
N ALA A 107 -0.95 5.54 5.63
CA ALA A 107 -0.28 5.20 4.39
C ALA A 107 -0.74 6.11 3.24
N SER A 108 -2.03 6.09 2.90
CA SER A 108 -2.54 6.84 1.76
C SER A 108 -2.73 8.32 2.08
N GLY A 109 -3.24 8.66 3.28
CA GLY A 109 -3.51 10.03 3.67
C GLY A 109 -2.21 10.80 3.96
N LEU A 110 -1.51 10.45 5.02
CA LEU A 110 -0.35 11.22 5.50
C LEU A 110 0.90 10.99 4.65
N VAL A 111 1.34 9.74 4.48
CA VAL A 111 2.62 9.44 3.82
C VAL A 111 2.55 9.73 2.33
N VAL A 112 1.56 9.17 1.62
CA VAL A 112 1.50 9.31 0.16
C VAL A 112 0.99 10.68 -0.25
N ASN A 113 -0.20 11.09 0.21
CA ASN A 113 -0.77 12.37 -0.25
C ASN A 113 -0.25 13.58 0.54
N GLY A 114 -0.04 13.46 1.85
CA GLY A 114 0.42 14.56 2.69
C GLY A 114 1.91 14.85 2.54
N LEU A 115 2.76 13.81 2.45
CA LEU A 115 4.21 13.99 2.36
C LEU A 115 4.68 13.97 0.90
N PHE A 116 4.57 12.84 0.19
CA PHE A 116 5.19 12.71 -1.13
C PHE A 116 4.55 13.59 -2.20
N LYS A 117 3.24 13.60 -2.35
CA LYS A 117 2.58 14.43 -3.37
C LYS A 117 2.67 15.92 -3.12
N ALA A 118 2.84 16.34 -1.89
CA ALA A 118 2.92 17.75 -1.53
C ALA A 118 4.33 18.32 -1.70
N SER A 119 5.39 17.49 -1.62
CA SER A 119 6.76 17.99 -1.51
C SER A 119 7.75 17.43 -2.54
N TRP A 120 7.35 16.44 -3.37
CA TRP A 120 8.30 15.80 -4.30
C TRP A 120 8.43 16.49 -5.65
N GLY A 121 7.40 17.19 -6.12
CA GLY A 121 7.42 18.00 -7.33
C GLY A 121 7.59 17.24 -8.65
N ARG A 122 7.50 15.91 -8.70
CA ARG A 122 7.68 15.10 -9.90
C ARG A 122 6.53 15.28 -10.87
N ALA A 123 6.81 15.66 -12.13
CA ALA A 123 5.82 15.72 -13.19
C ALA A 123 5.23 14.34 -13.53
N ARG A 124 4.03 14.32 -14.08
CA ARG A 124 3.38 13.10 -14.56
C ARG A 124 3.82 12.77 -15.99
N PRO A 125 3.69 11.50 -16.46
CA PRO A 125 3.99 11.17 -17.86
C PRO A 125 3.35 12.11 -18.87
N ILE A 126 2.07 12.41 -18.74
CA ILE A 126 1.34 13.32 -19.64
C ILE A 126 1.85 14.77 -19.63
N GLN A 127 2.70 15.16 -18.69
CA GLN A 127 3.19 16.53 -18.53
C GLN A 127 4.63 16.71 -19.03
N ILE A 128 5.35 15.62 -19.31
CA ILE A 128 6.75 15.71 -19.70
C ILE A 128 6.93 15.90 -21.21
N GLU A 129 8.05 16.55 -21.61
CA GLU A 129 8.40 16.84 -23.00
C GLU A 129 8.41 15.60 -23.88
N ALA A 130 8.88 14.44 -23.36
CA ALA A 130 8.92 13.18 -24.09
C ALA A 130 7.52 12.70 -24.56
N PHE A 131 6.45 13.19 -23.95
CA PHE A 131 5.06 12.82 -24.28
C PHE A 131 4.20 14.05 -24.61
N GLY A 132 4.81 15.12 -25.13
CA GLY A 132 4.11 16.32 -25.62
C GLY A 132 3.74 17.35 -24.56
N GLY A 133 4.26 17.24 -23.33
CA GLY A 133 4.13 18.24 -22.27
C GLY A 133 5.30 19.23 -22.27
N GLU A 134 5.47 19.98 -21.17
CA GLU A 134 6.48 21.05 -21.03
C GLU A 134 7.48 20.76 -19.89
N ALA A 135 7.23 19.76 -19.04
CA ALA A 135 8.06 19.45 -17.89
C ALA A 135 9.19 18.46 -18.25
N GLU A 136 10.30 18.54 -17.52
CA GLU A 136 11.39 17.58 -17.66
C GLU A 136 11.08 16.25 -16.96
N PHE A 137 11.56 15.14 -17.53
CA PHE A 137 11.51 13.85 -16.86
C PHE A 137 12.47 13.82 -15.66
N THR A 138 11.95 13.38 -14.51
CA THR A 138 12.77 13.17 -13.33
C THR A 138 12.60 11.73 -12.80
N ARG A 139 13.72 11.13 -12.34
CA ARG A 139 13.71 9.77 -11.79
C ARG A 139 12.96 9.69 -10.45
N ALA A 140 12.55 8.50 -10.07
CA ALA A 140 12.01 8.23 -8.73
C ALA A 140 12.99 8.73 -7.64
N TRP A 141 12.46 9.15 -6.50
CA TRP A 141 13.20 9.66 -5.33
C TRP A 141 13.96 10.98 -5.54
N LEU A 142 13.94 11.57 -6.71
CA LEU A 142 14.50 12.91 -6.92
C LEU A 142 13.42 13.97 -6.60
N VAL A 143 13.71 14.81 -5.61
CA VAL A 143 12.88 15.98 -5.30
C VAL A 143 13.16 17.04 -6.37
N THR A 144 12.11 17.64 -6.92
CA THR A 144 12.19 18.57 -8.04
C THR A 144 11.04 19.58 -7.97
N ASP A 145 11.05 20.56 -8.85
CA ASP A 145 10.05 21.63 -9.00
C ASP A 145 9.19 21.51 -10.27
N GLN A 146 9.27 20.38 -10.98
CA GLN A 146 8.58 20.16 -12.27
C GLN A 146 7.04 20.06 -12.13
N CYS A 147 6.50 20.12 -10.92
CA CYS A 147 5.09 20.07 -10.64
C CYS A 147 4.76 20.84 -9.35
N ALA A 148 3.88 21.83 -9.43
CA ALA A 148 3.52 22.68 -8.30
C ALA A 148 2.54 22.04 -7.32
N ALA A 149 1.62 21.15 -7.79
CA ALA A 149 0.59 20.54 -6.95
C ALA A 149 0.08 19.21 -7.51
N ASN A 150 -0.33 18.30 -6.65
CA ASN A 150 -0.88 16.98 -7.01
C ASN A 150 0.07 16.19 -7.94
N CYS A 151 1.33 16.17 -7.60
CA CYS A 151 2.42 15.64 -8.39
C CYS A 151 2.39 14.11 -8.53
N SER A 152 3.29 13.55 -9.37
CA SER A 152 3.24 12.13 -9.73
C SER A 152 3.68 11.21 -8.59
N PHE A 153 4.77 11.53 -7.90
CA PHE A 153 5.41 10.65 -6.93
C PHE A 153 4.82 10.79 -5.52
N VAL A 154 4.33 9.71 -4.92
CA VAL A 154 3.98 8.42 -5.45
C VAL A 154 2.46 8.34 -5.70
N SER A 155 1.96 7.28 -6.36
CA SER A 155 0.55 7.19 -6.73
C SER A 155 -0.39 7.02 -5.54
N GLY A 156 -1.26 8.02 -5.27
CA GLY A 156 -2.28 7.93 -4.23
C GLY A 156 -3.38 6.90 -4.55
N GLU A 157 -3.73 6.76 -5.83
CA GLU A 157 -4.71 5.77 -6.27
C GLU A 157 -4.16 4.34 -6.13
N ALA A 158 -2.87 4.12 -6.42
CA ALA A 158 -2.23 2.82 -6.20
C ALA A 158 -2.09 2.48 -4.71
N SER A 159 -1.83 3.47 -3.84
CA SER A 159 -1.83 3.29 -2.39
C SER A 159 -3.21 2.86 -1.87
N SER A 160 -4.25 3.54 -2.32
CA SER A 160 -5.64 3.19 -1.95
C SER A 160 -6.03 1.81 -2.49
N ALA A 161 -5.58 1.45 -3.68
CA ALA A 161 -5.78 0.13 -4.26
C ALA A 161 -5.09 -0.97 -3.43
N ALA A 162 -3.83 -0.75 -3.03
CA ALA A 162 -3.11 -1.66 -2.13
C ALA A 162 -3.81 -1.81 -0.77
N TRP A 163 -4.37 -0.72 -0.23
CA TRP A 163 -5.18 -0.75 0.98
C TRP A 163 -6.47 -1.56 0.79
N ILE A 164 -7.20 -1.43 -0.33
CA ILE A 164 -8.37 -2.25 -0.66
C ILE A 164 -8.02 -3.74 -0.63
N ALA A 165 -6.89 -4.13 -1.24
CA ALA A 165 -6.40 -5.50 -1.20
C ALA A 165 -6.10 -5.95 0.25
N ALA A 166 -5.50 -5.09 1.07
CA ALA A 166 -5.22 -5.38 2.47
C ALA A 166 -6.50 -5.56 3.30
N VAL A 167 -7.55 -4.77 3.05
CA VAL A 167 -8.88 -4.96 3.67
C VAL A 167 -9.42 -6.35 3.35
N ALA A 168 -9.33 -6.78 2.09
CA ALA A 168 -9.78 -8.12 1.70
C ALA A 168 -8.99 -9.22 2.41
N VAL A 169 -7.67 -9.10 2.53
CA VAL A 169 -6.82 -10.08 3.23
C VAL A 169 -7.18 -10.20 4.70
N VAL A 170 -7.47 -9.08 5.38
CA VAL A 170 -7.66 -9.04 6.84
C VAL A 170 -9.10 -9.36 7.23
N MET A 171 -10.08 -8.90 6.46
CA MET A 171 -11.51 -8.96 6.85
C MET A 171 -12.29 -10.10 6.20
N THR A 172 -11.81 -10.71 5.11
CA THR A 172 -12.55 -11.78 4.43
C THR A 172 -12.63 -13.05 5.28
N PRO A 173 -13.84 -13.57 5.55
CA PRO A 173 -14.03 -14.85 6.23
C PRO A 173 -13.48 -16.03 5.43
N GLN A 174 -13.06 -17.09 6.13
CA GLN A 174 -12.44 -18.28 5.53
C GLN A 174 -13.14 -18.86 4.28
N PRO A 175 -14.47 -19.07 4.25
CA PRO A 175 -15.13 -19.67 3.08
C PRO A 175 -14.95 -18.86 1.79
N TRP A 176 -14.81 -17.54 1.89
CA TRP A 176 -14.75 -16.61 0.76
C TRP A 176 -13.35 -16.19 0.35
N ARG A 177 -12.31 -16.57 1.12
CA ARG A 177 -10.92 -16.10 0.90
C ARG A 177 -10.37 -16.48 -0.47
N ALA A 178 -10.67 -17.69 -0.93
CA ALA A 178 -10.19 -18.19 -2.22
C ALA A 178 -10.72 -17.39 -3.43
N ILE A 179 -11.83 -16.69 -3.27
CA ILE A 179 -12.49 -15.90 -4.31
C ILE A 179 -12.24 -14.40 -4.10
N LEU A 180 -12.57 -13.88 -2.91
CA LEU A 180 -12.58 -12.43 -2.68
C LEU A 180 -11.17 -11.84 -2.59
N ILE A 181 -10.18 -12.57 -2.10
CA ILE A 181 -8.81 -12.04 -2.04
C ILE A 181 -8.22 -11.89 -3.45
N PRO A 182 -8.21 -12.93 -4.32
CA PRO A 182 -7.75 -12.76 -5.71
C PRO A 182 -8.53 -11.68 -6.47
N ALA A 183 -9.86 -11.62 -6.30
CA ALA A 183 -10.69 -10.60 -6.94
C ALA A 183 -10.31 -9.18 -6.51
N ALA A 184 -10.04 -8.96 -5.20
CA ALA A 184 -9.60 -7.67 -4.69
C ALA A 184 -8.20 -7.28 -5.21
N PHE A 185 -7.29 -8.25 -5.33
CA PHE A 185 -5.97 -8.00 -5.94
C PHE A 185 -6.09 -7.69 -7.43
N ALA A 186 -6.92 -8.42 -8.17
CA ALA A 186 -7.17 -8.15 -9.59
C ALA A 186 -7.76 -6.74 -9.79
N TYR A 187 -8.75 -6.36 -8.99
CA TYR A 187 -9.34 -5.02 -9.00
C TYR A 187 -8.31 -3.94 -8.66
N ALA A 188 -7.51 -4.13 -7.61
CA ALA A 188 -6.47 -3.21 -7.21
C ALA A 188 -5.36 -3.07 -8.27
N ALA A 189 -4.99 -4.17 -8.94
CA ALA A 189 -4.06 -4.16 -10.07
C ALA A 189 -4.65 -3.41 -11.27
N ALA A 190 -5.93 -3.64 -11.59
CA ALA A 190 -6.62 -2.93 -12.68
C ALA A 190 -6.69 -1.41 -12.41
N LEU A 191 -6.99 -0.98 -11.18
CA LEU A 191 -6.95 0.43 -10.80
C LEU A 191 -5.54 1.03 -10.94
N SER A 192 -4.52 0.30 -10.52
CA SER A 192 -3.12 0.73 -10.61
C SER A 192 -2.67 0.82 -12.06
N PHE A 193 -2.98 -0.19 -12.88
CA PHE A 193 -2.68 -0.23 -14.30
C PHE A 193 -3.37 0.88 -15.09
N ASN A 194 -4.62 1.20 -14.74
CA ASN A 194 -5.36 2.31 -15.31
C ASN A 194 -4.59 3.65 -15.21
N ARG A 195 -3.75 3.81 -14.17
CA ARG A 195 -2.93 5.02 -14.01
C ARG A 195 -1.78 5.12 -15.02
N LEU A 196 -1.23 3.98 -15.45
CA LEU A 196 -0.26 3.92 -16.56
C LEU A 196 -0.93 4.31 -17.89
N LEU A 197 -2.07 3.68 -18.17
CA LEU A 197 -2.85 3.93 -19.38
C LEU A 197 -3.22 5.41 -19.56
N PHE A 198 -3.44 6.11 -18.45
CA PHE A 198 -3.82 7.53 -18.46
C PHE A 198 -2.63 8.50 -18.48
N GLY A 199 -1.38 7.99 -18.54
CA GLY A 199 -0.21 8.86 -18.36
C GLY A 199 -0.22 9.62 -17.03
N GLY A 200 -0.98 9.11 -16.04
CA GLY A 200 -1.15 9.77 -14.76
C GLY A 200 -0.03 9.52 -13.76
N HIS A 201 0.67 8.39 -13.92
CA HIS A 201 1.78 7.96 -13.05
C HIS A 201 2.75 7.08 -13.83
N PHE A 202 4.04 7.15 -13.48
CA PHE A 202 5.04 6.21 -13.92
C PHE A 202 4.91 4.86 -13.22
N LEU A 203 5.53 3.82 -13.79
CA LEU A 203 5.56 2.48 -13.17
C LEU A 203 6.17 2.54 -11.75
N SER A 204 7.26 3.27 -11.58
CA SER A 204 7.90 3.46 -10.27
C SER A 204 6.95 4.07 -9.24
N ASP A 205 6.13 5.06 -9.60
CA ASP A 205 5.17 5.70 -8.70
C ASP A 205 4.14 4.71 -8.16
N ILE A 206 3.74 3.75 -8.99
CA ILE A 206 2.75 2.72 -8.65
C ILE A 206 3.38 1.65 -7.77
N VAL A 207 4.49 1.08 -8.22
CA VAL A 207 5.16 -0.04 -7.53
C VAL A 207 5.66 0.40 -6.15
N LEU A 208 6.29 1.57 -6.07
CA LEU A 208 6.75 2.12 -4.79
C LEU A 208 5.58 2.50 -3.87
N SER A 209 4.47 2.97 -4.43
CA SER A 209 3.26 3.23 -3.64
C SER A 209 2.72 1.96 -2.96
N TRP A 210 2.68 0.82 -3.68
CA TRP A 210 2.30 -0.47 -3.11
C TRP A 210 3.28 -0.92 -2.03
N ALA A 211 4.59 -0.82 -2.29
CA ALA A 211 5.63 -1.23 -1.36
C ALA A 211 5.61 -0.39 -0.06
N ILE A 212 5.50 0.94 -0.19
CA ILE A 212 5.40 1.86 0.96
C ILE A 212 4.11 1.61 1.75
N THR A 213 2.98 1.43 1.07
CA THR A 213 1.71 1.11 1.73
C THR A 213 1.80 -0.21 2.50
N ALA A 214 2.37 -1.25 1.90
CA ALA A 214 2.59 -2.54 2.56
C ALA A 214 3.52 -2.40 3.78
N LEU A 215 4.60 -1.62 3.66
CA LEU A 215 5.52 -1.37 4.78
C LEU A 215 4.82 -0.66 5.95
N VAL A 216 4.05 0.40 5.67
CA VAL A 216 3.28 1.11 6.71
C VAL A 216 2.26 0.18 7.36
N LEU A 217 1.54 -0.63 6.59
CA LEU A 217 0.59 -1.60 7.12
C LEU A 217 1.27 -2.68 7.97
N CYS A 218 2.43 -3.20 7.56
CA CYS A 218 3.19 -4.17 8.37
C CYS A 218 3.67 -3.56 9.69
N LEU A 219 4.13 -2.30 9.68
CA LEU A 219 4.51 -1.58 10.89
C LEU A 219 3.32 -1.38 11.83
N LEU A 220 2.19 -0.91 11.32
CA LEU A 220 0.96 -0.75 12.09
C LEU A 220 0.43 -2.07 12.64
N HIS A 221 0.46 -3.14 11.83
CA HIS A 221 0.07 -4.47 12.27
C HIS A 221 0.91 -4.94 13.47
N ARG A 222 2.23 -4.75 13.39
CA ARG A 222 3.15 -5.07 14.50
C ARG A 222 2.84 -4.25 15.76
N LEU A 223 2.53 -2.96 15.60
CA LEU A 223 2.26 -2.06 16.72
C LEU A 223 0.89 -2.30 17.36
N MET A 224 -0.15 -2.49 16.55
CA MET A 224 -1.54 -2.53 17.02
C MET A 224 -2.03 -3.94 17.34
N LEU A 225 -1.61 -4.95 16.55
CA LEU A 225 -2.13 -6.30 16.64
C LEU A 225 -1.14 -7.30 17.29
N HIS A 226 0.17 -7.06 17.19
CA HIS A 226 1.21 -7.93 17.75
C HIS A 226 1.95 -7.32 18.96
N CYS A 227 1.40 -6.29 19.63
CA CYS A 227 2.10 -5.66 20.74
C CYS A 227 2.24 -6.64 21.94
N PRO A 228 3.47 -7.06 22.33
CA PRO A 228 3.71 -8.03 23.40
C PRO A 228 3.44 -7.46 24.80
N VAL A 229 3.08 -6.17 24.92
CA VAL A 229 2.83 -5.51 26.23
C VAL A 229 1.63 -6.17 26.93
N ALA A 230 0.58 -6.57 26.20
CA ALA A 230 -0.55 -7.27 26.81
C ALA A 230 -0.14 -8.68 27.28
N ALA A 231 0.70 -9.39 26.54
CA ALA A 231 1.21 -10.71 26.92
C ALA A 231 2.18 -10.63 28.12
N ARG A 232 3.04 -9.60 28.18
CA ARG A 232 3.92 -9.36 29.33
C ARG A 232 3.14 -8.99 30.59
N ARG A 233 2.08 -8.15 30.48
CA ARG A 233 1.19 -7.84 31.62
C ARG A 233 0.41 -9.07 32.09
N ALA A 234 -0.10 -9.89 31.19
CA ALA A 234 -0.79 -11.14 31.51
C ALA A 234 0.16 -12.16 32.17
N ARG A 235 1.39 -12.32 31.69
CA ARG A 235 2.42 -13.17 32.33
C ARG A 235 2.84 -12.63 33.72
N ARG A 236 3.00 -11.33 33.88
CA ARG A 236 3.29 -10.73 35.21
C ARG A 236 2.14 -10.95 36.19
N ARG A 237 0.87 -10.77 35.74
CA ARG A 237 -0.31 -11.04 36.60
C ARG A 237 -0.44 -12.53 36.94
N ARG A 238 -0.13 -13.46 36.04
CA ARG A 238 -0.10 -14.91 36.34
C ARG A 238 1.03 -15.26 37.32
N ARG A 239 2.24 -14.74 37.14
CA ARG A 239 3.35 -14.95 38.09
C ARG A 239 3.05 -14.38 39.47
N ALA A 240 2.46 -13.19 39.56
CA ALA A 240 2.07 -12.58 40.85
C ALA A 240 0.95 -13.36 41.58
N ARG A 241 0.14 -14.14 40.85
CA ARG A 241 -0.89 -15.02 41.45
C ARG A 241 -0.37 -16.41 41.84
N SER A 242 0.80 -16.82 41.34
CA SER A 242 1.39 -18.12 41.61
C SER A 242 2.49 -18.11 42.66
N THR A 243 2.82 -16.98 43.29
CA THR A 243 3.67 -16.92 44.46
C THR A 243 2.87 -17.35 45.69
N PRO A 244 3.26 -18.49 46.35
CA PRO A 244 2.58 -18.90 47.59
C PRO A 244 2.85 -17.84 48.68
N VAL A 245 1.79 -17.47 49.41
CA VAL A 245 1.93 -16.68 50.64
C VAL A 245 2.74 -17.52 51.63
N PRO A 246 3.85 -17.02 52.20
CA PRO A 246 4.55 -17.73 53.24
C PRO A 246 3.60 -17.95 54.39
N ALA A 247 3.44 -19.22 54.82
CA ALA A 247 2.72 -19.52 56.03
C ALA A 247 3.48 -18.89 57.20
N LEU A 248 2.84 -18.00 57.90
CA LEU A 248 3.34 -17.45 59.17
C LEU A 248 3.25 -18.59 60.19
N ALA A 249 4.40 -19.07 60.64
CA ALA A 249 4.54 -19.96 61.75
C ALA A 249 4.61 -19.17 63.07
#